data_6efbeadd1e54240218300c3c5f9cc0aa
#
_entry.id   6efbeadd1e54240218300c3c5f9cc0aa
#
_cell.length_a   1.000
_cell.length_b   1.000
_cell.length_c   1.000
_cell.angle_alpha   90.00
_cell.angle_beta   90.00
_cell.angle_gamma   90.00
#
_symmetry.space_group_name_H-M   'P 1'
#
loop_
_entity.id
_entity.type
_entity.pdbx_description
1 polymer ?
#
loop_
_entity_poly.entity_id
_entity_poly.type
_entity_poly.pdbx_seq_one_letter_code
_entity_poly.pdbx_strand_id
1 'polypeptide(L)'
;MRGQAPLEQNRTPAPPHPRMPRYLISIYQPDGPPPPPEMLEPVMREIFALRAELQSAGQWVFGDGLHDPSTATVIRATGDEVLLTDGPFVEGKEHLGGFMIIDAPDLDDALQWGLRYARVLGLPIEVRPFHAKSVD
;
A
#
# COMPACT_ATOMS: atom_id res chain seq x y z
N MET A 1 20.30 -14.31 -35.80
CA MET A 1 20.12 -14.14 -35.51
C MET A 1 19.92 -13.99 -35.32
N ARG A 2 19.81 -13.75 -35.04
CA ARG A 2 19.53 -13.42 -34.69
C ARG A 2 19.45 -13.51 -34.30
N GLY A 3 19.67 -13.74 -34.21
CA GLY A 3 19.65 -13.66 -33.81
C GLY A 3 19.41 -13.28 -33.17
N GLN A 4 19.53 -13.12 -32.82
CA GLN A 4 19.28 -12.53 -32.29
C GLN A 4 19.57 -12.18 -31.57
N ALA A 5 20.76 -12.37 -31.69
CA ALA A 5 20.95 -11.47 -30.66
C ALA A 5 19.75 -10.99 -30.03
N PRO A 6 18.75 -11.13 -30.59
CA PRO A 6 17.55 -10.71 -29.93
C PRO A 6 17.41 -11.18 -28.55
N LEU A 7 17.95 -12.30 -28.22
CA LEU A 7 17.82 -12.76 -26.89
C LEU A 7 18.45 -11.85 -25.90
N GLU A 8 19.59 -11.35 -26.24
CA GLU A 8 20.24 -10.41 -25.41
C GLU A 8 19.44 -9.19 -25.26
N GLN A 9 18.87 -8.77 -26.34
CA GLN A 9 18.12 -7.57 -26.31
C GLN A 9 16.84 -7.72 -25.62
N ASN A 10 16.33 -8.93 -25.56
CA ASN A 10 15.08 -9.17 -24.87
C ASN A 10 15.27 -9.39 -23.42
N ARG A 11 16.49 -9.49 -22.99
CA ARG A 11 16.73 -9.68 -21.60
C ARG A 11 16.29 -8.45 -20.82
N THR A 12 15.57 -8.67 -19.76
CA THR A 12 15.15 -7.59 -18.90
C THR A 12 16.36 -6.87 -18.35
N PRO A 13 16.43 -5.58 -18.48
CA PRO A 13 17.55 -4.86 -17.92
C PRO A 13 17.57 -5.05 -16.41
N ALA A 14 18.75 -5.03 -15.86
CA ALA A 14 18.87 -5.08 -14.42
C ALA A 14 18.17 -3.88 -13.81
N PRO A 15 17.54 -4.04 -12.67
CA PRO A 15 16.94 -2.89 -12.01
C PRO A 15 18.02 -1.87 -11.69
N PRO A 16 17.66 -0.59 -11.59
CA PRO A 16 18.64 0.46 -11.33
C PRO A 16 19.36 0.28 -9.99
N HIS A 17 18.84 -0.55 -9.12
CA HIS A 17 19.46 -0.84 -7.83
C HIS A 17 19.12 -2.27 -7.46
N PRO A 18 19.86 -2.87 -6.52
CA PRO A 18 19.53 -4.22 -6.07
C PRO A 18 18.10 -4.27 -5.56
N ARG A 19 17.53 -5.46 -5.61
CA ARG A 19 16.19 -5.65 -5.10
C ARG A 19 16.11 -5.24 -3.66
N MET A 20 15.14 -4.40 -3.37
CA MET A 20 14.90 -3.93 -2.03
C MET A 20 13.82 -4.77 -1.38
N PRO A 21 13.84 -4.89 -0.05
CA PRO A 21 12.69 -5.43 0.66
C PRO A 21 11.43 -4.63 0.35
N ARG A 22 10.30 -5.30 0.43
CA ARG A 22 9.00 -4.71 0.13
C ARG A 22 8.17 -4.63 1.40
N TYR A 23 7.45 -3.54 1.58
CA TYR A 23 6.70 -3.28 2.80
C TYR A 23 5.27 -2.89 2.49
N LEU A 24 4.35 -3.35 3.35
CA LEU A 24 2.96 -2.93 3.33
C LEU A 24 2.79 -1.86 4.40
N ILE A 25 2.27 -0.71 4.00
CA ILE A 25 1.98 0.38 4.91
C ILE A 25 0.46 0.51 4.97
N SER A 26 -0.10 0.19 6.11
CA SER A 26 -1.56 0.15 6.30
C SER A 26 -2.00 1.37 7.10
N ILE A 27 -3.10 1.97 6.65
CA ILE A 27 -3.64 3.18 7.25
C ILE A 27 -4.96 2.80 7.92
N TYR A 28 -5.07 3.09 9.22
CA TYR A 28 -6.27 2.75 9.99
C TYR A 28 -7.07 4.00 10.29
N GLN A 29 -8.36 3.93 9.98
CA GLN A 29 -9.27 5.05 10.15
C GLN A 29 -10.30 4.75 11.21
N PRO A 30 -10.73 5.77 12.00
CA PRO A 30 -11.81 5.56 12.95
C PRO A 30 -13.14 5.45 12.24
N ASP A 31 -14.11 4.83 12.89
CA ASP A 31 -15.47 4.80 12.39
C ASP A 31 -16.03 6.20 12.41
N GLY A 32 -16.99 6.44 11.53
CA GLY A 32 -17.68 7.71 11.50
C GLY A 32 -17.61 8.35 10.14
N PRO A 33 -18.25 9.52 10.01
CA PRO A 33 -18.28 10.21 8.73
C PRO A 33 -16.90 10.75 8.35
N PRO A 34 -16.60 10.87 7.07
CA PRO A 34 -15.33 11.45 6.64
C PRO A 34 -15.25 12.92 7.02
N PRO A 35 -14.05 13.45 7.15
CA PRO A 35 -13.89 14.89 7.39
C PRO A 35 -14.45 15.70 6.23
N PRO A 36 -14.82 16.95 6.46
CA PRO A 36 -15.33 17.79 5.36
C PRO A 36 -14.24 18.03 4.30
N PRO A 37 -14.67 18.28 3.07
CA PRO A 37 -13.71 18.44 1.96
C PRO A 37 -12.67 19.52 2.20
N GLU A 38 -13.02 20.60 2.85
CA GLU A 38 -12.07 21.68 3.08
C GLU A 38 -10.93 21.26 4.02
N MET A 39 -11.16 20.26 4.86
CA MET A 39 -10.11 19.72 5.72
C MET A 39 -9.33 18.64 4.98
N LEU A 40 -10.01 17.94 4.08
CA LEU A 40 -9.41 16.82 3.37
C LEU A 40 -8.48 17.26 2.25
N GLU A 41 -8.82 18.33 1.54
CA GLU A 41 -8.06 18.77 0.39
C GLU A 41 -6.58 19.04 0.68
N PRO A 42 -6.22 19.79 1.73
CA PRO A 42 -4.81 20.03 2.00
C PRO A 42 -4.08 18.73 2.32
N VAL A 43 -4.73 17.83 3.05
CA VAL A 43 -4.13 16.55 3.41
C VAL A 43 -3.87 15.72 2.15
N MET A 44 -4.85 15.66 1.25
CA MET A 44 -4.68 14.90 0.02
C MET A 44 -3.58 15.47 -0.86
N ARG A 45 -3.41 16.79 -0.85
CA ARG A 45 -2.32 17.40 -1.58
C ARG A 45 -0.97 16.93 -1.07
N GLU A 46 -0.83 16.87 0.25
CA GLU A 46 0.42 16.38 0.83
C GLU A 46 0.63 14.89 0.58
N ILE A 47 -0.44 14.12 0.61
CA ILE A 47 -0.37 12.69 0.29
C ILE A 47 0.12 12.46 -1.13
N PHE A 48 -0.41 13.23 -2.08
CA PHE A 48 0.03 13.11 -3.46
C PHE A 48 1.49 13.55 -3.63
N ALA A 49 1.92 14.54 -2.85
CA ALA A 49 3.32 14.96 -2.89
C ALA A 49 4.25 13.87 -2.35
N LEU A 50 3.85 13.19 -1.27
CA LEU A 50 4.64 12.07 -0.74
C LEU A 50 4.72 10.93 -1.74
N ARG A 51 3.60 10.63 -2.40
CA ARG A 51 3.59 9.60 -3.44
C ARG A 51 4.56 9.97 -4.57
N ALA A 52 4.55 11.23 -4.98
CA ALA A 52 5.42 11.67 -6.05
C ALA A 52 6.90 11.52 -5.66
N GLU A 53 7.24 11.77 -4.40
CA GLU A 53 8.62 11.54 -3.93
C GLU A 53 8.98 10.07 -4.01
N LEU A 54 8.08 9.19 -3.56
CA LEU A 54 8.31 7.75 -3.62
C LEU A 54 8.45 7.28 -5.06
N GLN A 55 7.61 7.80 -5.96
CA GLN A 55 7.70 7.46 -7.37
C GLN A 55 9.03 7.90 -7.97
N SER A 56 9.46 9.12 -7.65
CA SER A 56 10.72 9.63 -8.16
C SER A 56 11.90 8.83 -7.64
N ALA A 57 11.81 8.30 -6.45
CA ALA A 57 12.87 7.50 -5.85
C ALA A 57 12.84 6.04 -6.31
N GLY A 58 11.85 5.66 -7.10
CA GLY A 58 11.71 4.27 -7.54
C GLY A 58 11.23 3.33 -6.45
N GLN A 59 10.57 3.87 -5.43
CA GLN A 59 10.14 3.08 -4.27
C GLN A 59 8.64 2.81 -4.23
N TRP A 60 7.85 3.50 -5.02
CA TRP A 60 6.41 3.32 -5.04
C TRP A 60 6.03 2.09 -5.86
N VAL A 61 5.21 1.20 -5.28
CA VAL A 61 4.68 0.05 -6.00
C VAL A 61 3.21 0.25 -6.31
N PHE A 62 2.40 0.45 -5.28
CA PHE A 62 0.96 0.62 -5.45
C PHE A 62 0.36 1.11 -4.14
N GLY A 63 -0.75 1.81 -4.23
CA GLY A 63 -1.50 2.19 -3.05
C GLY A 63 -2.78 2.87 -3.42
N ASP A 64 -3.76 2.77 -2.53
CA ASP A 64 -5.04 3.45 -2.71
C ASP A 64 -5.83 3.41 -1.41
N GLY A 65 -6.82 4.25 -1.33
CA GLY A 65 -7.80 4.18 -0.27
C GLY A 65 -8.84 3.13 -0.56
N LEU A 66 -9.51 2.69 0.47
CA LEU A 66 -10.59 1.73 0.35
C LEU A 66 -11.93 2.43 0.54
N HIS A 67 -12.97 1.85 -0.04
CA HIS A 67 -14.33 2.31 0.23
C HIS A 67 -14.71 2.01 1.67
N ASP A 68 -15.83 2.55 2.11
CA ASP A 68 -16.33 2.35 3.44
C ASP A 68 -16.42 0.86 3.79
N PRO A 69 -16.12 0.49 5.05
CA PRO A 69 -16.15 -0.93 5.44
C PRO A 69 -17.49 -1.62 5.21
N SER A 70 -18.57 -0.85 5.18
CA SER A 70 -19.89 -1.45 4.91
C SER A 70 -19.97 -2.06 3.52
N THR A 71 -19.05 -1.72 2.61
CA THR A 71 -19.02 -2.30 1.27
C THR A 71 -18.29 -3.63 1.22
N ALA A 72 -17.67 -4.04 2.33
CA ALA A 72 -16.91 -5.28 2.37
C ALA A 72 -17.82 -6.49 2.42
N THR A 73 -17.32 -7.62 1.94
CA THR A 73 -18.00 -8.91 2.06
C THR A 73 -16.97 -9.91 2.53
N VAL A 74 -17.29 -10.64 3.58
CA VAL A 74 -16.43 -11.70 4.08
C VAL A 74 -16.92 -13.04 3.55
N ILE A 75 -16.01 -13.83 3.03
CA ILE A 75 -16.32 -15.14 2.47
C ILE A 75 -15.67 -16.20 3.35
N ARG A 76 -16.47 -17.14 3.85
CA ARG A 76 -15.96 -18.28 4.59
C ARG A 76 -16.40 -19.55 3.90
N ALA A 77 -15.46 -20.47 3.71
CA ALA A 77 -15.75 -21.75 3.10
C ALA A 77 -15.31 -22.87 4.04
N THR A 78 -16.21 -23.78 4.35
CA THR A 78 -15.92 -24.92 5.21
C THR A 78 -16.51 -26.15 4.55
N GLY A 79 -15.65 -27.04 4.07
CA GLY A 79 -16.11 -28.19 3.30
C GLY A 79 -16.84 -27.70 2.05
N ASP A 80 -18.07 -28.12 1.89
CA ASP A 80 -18.89 -27.71 0.75
C ASP A 80 -19.70 -26.45 1.03
N GLU A 81 -19.59 -25.92 2.23
CA GLU A 81 -20.38 -24.75 2.60
C GLU A 81 -19.63 -23.46 2.35
N VAL A 82 -20.32 -22.47 1.83
CA VAL A 82 -19.78 -21.15 1.62
C VAL A 82 -20.70 -20.14 2.29
N LEU A 83 -20.14 -19.30 3.15
CA LEU A 83 -20.89 -18.27 3.84
C LEU A 83 -20.37 -16.91 3.43
N LEU A 84 -21.28 -16.06 2.97
CA LEU A 84 -20.96 -14.67 2.63
C LEU A 84 -21.59 -13.77 3.67
N THR A 85 -20.78 -12.90 4.26
CA THR A 85 -21.25 -11.98 5.29
C THR A 85 -20.91 -10.57 4.89
N ASP A 86 -21.89 -9.69 4.88
CA ASP A 86 -21.64 -8.28 4.58
C ASP A 86 -20.89 -7.64 5.75
N GLY A 87 -20.02 -6.70 5.42
CA GLY A 87 -19.27 -5.98 6.40
C GLY A 87 -17.84 -6.47 6.52
N PRO A 88 -17.01 -5.77 7.28
CA PRO A 88 -15.59 -6.10 7.39
C PRO A 88 -15.36 -7.34 8.23
N PHE A 89 -14.21 -7.99 8.01
CA PHE A 89 -13.85 -9.18 8.77
C PHE A 89 -13.74 -8.88 10.27
N VAL A 90 -13.13 -7.76 10.61
CA VAL A 90 -13.00 -7.35 12.00
C VAL A 90 -13.84 -6.11 12.21
N GLU A 91 -14.73 -6.17 13.20
CA GLU A 91 -15.50 -5.00 13.60
C GLU A 91 -14.79 -4.34 14.78
N GLY A 92 -14.71 -3.03 14.75
CA GLY A 92 -14.04 -2.30 15.82
C GLY A 92 -14.13 -0.82 15.56
N LYS A 93 -13.48 -0.05 16.44
CA LYS A 93 -13.52 1.40 16.33
C LYS A 93 -12.62 1.93 15.24
N GLU A 94 -11.70 1.10 14.76
CA GLU A 94 -10.80 1.47 13.67
C GLU A 94 -10.83 0.39 12.64
N HIS A 95 -10.69 0.78 11.39
CA HIS A 95 -10.70 -0.15 10.27
C HIS A 95 -9.62 0.22 9.26
N LEU A 96 -9.24 -0.73 8.46
CA LEU A 96 -8.29 -0.47 7.39
C LEU A 96 -8.94 0.46 6.38
N GLY A 97 -8.39 1.66 6.24
CA GLY A 97 -8.94 2.66 5.35
C GLY A 97 -8.20 2.79 4.03
N GLY A 98 -7.01 2.24 3.96
CA GLY A 98 -6.20 2.28 2.76
C GLY A 98 -4.84 1.68 3.04
N PHE A 99 -4.06 1.51 1.99
CA PHE A 99 -2.72 0.97 2.16
C PHE A 99 -1.84 1.40 0.99
N MET A 100 -0.54 1.23 1.18
CA MET A 100 0.40 1.38 0.10
C MET A 100 1.48 0.33 0.24
N ILE A 101 2.07 0.00 -0.89
CA ILE A 101 3.17 -0.95 -0.95
C ILE A 101 4.35 -0.19 -1.49
N ILE A 102 5.47 -0.25 -0.77
CA ILE A 102 6.70 0.43 -1.18
C ILE A 102 7.87 -0.53 -1.10
N ASP A 103 8.90 -0.21 -1.86
CA ASP A 103 10.20 -0.85 -1.73
C ASP A 103 11.10 0.09 -0.97
N ALA A 104 11.87 -0.42 -0.03
CA ALA A 104 12.77 0.40 0.76
C ALA A 104 14.03 -0.41 1.08
N PRO A 105 15.18 0.25 1.21
CA PRO A 105 16.43 -0.49 1.46
C PRO A 105 16.39 -1.28 2.77
N ASP A 106 15.69 -0.76 3.77
CA ASP A 106 15.61 -1.44 5.06
C ASP A 106 14.37 -0.96 5.82
N LEU A 107 14.13 -1.55 6.96
CA LEU A 107 12.96 -1.22 7.77
C LEU A 107 12.99 0.24 8.24
N ASP A 108 14.17 0.75 8.59
CA ASP A 108 14.28 2.12 9.06
C ASP A 108 13.79 3.11 8.00
N ASP A 109 14.15 2.88 6.74
CA ASP A 109 13.69 3.74 5.67
C ASP A 109 12.18 3.65 5.51
N ALA A 110 11.64 2.43 5.57
CA ALA A 110 10.19 2.24 5.47
C ALA A 110 9.47 2.92 6.62
N LEU A 111 10.03 2.86 7.84
CA LEU A 111 9.45 3.52 9.00
C LEU A 111 9.47 5.03 8.86
N GLN A 112 10.51 5.59 8.24
CA GLN A 112 10.55 7.03 8.00
C GLN A 112 9.42 7.46 7.06
N TRP A 113 9.16 6.69 6.02
CA TRP A 113 8.02 6.97 5.16
C TRP A 113 6.71 6.85 5.91
N GLY A 114 6.56 5.78 6.70
CA GLY A 114 5.36 5.60 7.51
C GLY A 114 5.13 6.76 8.45
N LEU A 115 6.19 7.27 9.07
CA LEU A 115 6.10 8.40 9.97
C LEU A 115 5.62 9.66 9.25
N ARG A 116 6.12 9.91 8.06
CA ARG A 116 5.69 11.06 7.28
C ARG A 116 4.20 10.99 6.94
N TYR A 117 3.73 9.81 6.54
CA TYR A 117 2.31 9.61 6.28
C TYR A 117 1.47 9.75 7.55
N ALA A 118 1.96 9.22 8.66
CA ALA A 118 1.25 9.32 9.92
C ALA A 118 1.07 10.78 10.35
N ARG A 119 2.10 11.59 10.15
CA ARG A 119 2.03 13.01 10.51
C ARG A 119 1.04 13.78 9.63
N VAL A 120 1.05 13.49 8.34
CA VAL A 120 0.15 14.16 7.42
C VAL A 120 -1.30 13.76 7.68
N LEU A 121 -1.53 12.46 7.87
CA LEU A 121 -2.89 11.94 8.03
C LEU A 121 -3.44 12.08 9.44
N GLY A 122 -2.57 12.09 10.43
CA GLY A 122 -3.01 12.07 11.82
C GLY A 122 -3.68 10.77 12.21
N LEU A 123 -3.33 9.67 11.54
CA LEU A 123 -3.93 8.36 11.74
C LEU A 123 -2.86 7.33 12.06
N PRO A 124 -3.24 6.25 12.76
CA PRO A 124 -2.30 5.16 13.00
C PRO A 124 -1.87 4.50 11.69
N ILE A 125 -0.60 4.19 11.60
CA ILE A 125 0.00 3.57 10.44
C ILE A 125 0.73 2.31 10.89
N GLU A 126 0.53 1.21 10.18
CA GLU A 126 1.28 -0.01 10.46
C GLU A 126 2.22 -0.27 9.28
N VAL A 127 3.47 -0.61 9.58
CA VAL A 127 4.46 -0.95 8.57
C VAL A 127 4.83 -2.41 8.78
N ARG A 128 4.67 -3.21 7.73
CA ARG A 128 4.92 -4.65 7.84
C ARG A 128 5.66 -5.16 6.61
N PRO A 129 6.79 -5.86 6.79
CA PRO A 129 7.50 -6.38 5.62
C PRO A 129 6.77 -7.56 5.00
N PHE A 130 6.88 -7.67 3.69
CA PHE A 130 6.46 -8.88 2.99
C PHE A 130 7.53 -9.95 3.17
N HIS A 131 7.14 -11.22 2.96
CA HIS A 131 8.11 -12.31 3.03
C HIS A 131 9.18 -12.19 1.96
N ALA A 132 8.78 -11.80 0.76
CA ALA A 132 9.69 -11.76 -0.35
C ALA A 132 10.13 -10.33 -0.62
N LYS A 133 11.35 -10.18 -1.12
CA LYS A 133 11.82 -8.90 -1.59
C LYS A 133 11.15 -8.53 -2.90
N SER A 134 11.31 -7.27 -3.27
CA SER A 134 10.80 -6.78 -4.54
C SER A 134 11.35 -7.64 -5.69
N VAL A 135 10.48 -7.92 -6.66
CA VAL A 135 10.87 -8.75 -7.80
C VAL A 135 10.77 -8.02 -9.11
N ASP A 136 10.36 -6.80 -9.14
CA ASP A 136 10.14 -6.03 -10.34
C ASP A 136 11.03 -6.09 -11.38
#